data_e5437997f00e52526875a00818241922
#
_entry.id   e5437997f00e52526875a00818241922
#
_cell.length_a   1.000
_cell.length_b   1.000
_cell.length_c   1.000
_cell.angle_alpha   90.00
_cell.angle_beta   90.00
_cell.angle_gamma   90.00
#
_symmetry.space_group_name_H-M   'P 1'
#
loop_
_entity.id
_entity.type
_entity.pdbx_description
1 polymer ?
#
loop_
_entity_poly.entity_id
_entity_poly.type
_entity_poly.pdbx_seq_one_letter_code
_entity_poly.pdbx_strand_id
1 'polypeptide(L)'
;MSNTTQTIVQGPAGNLEVMLSEPSSNIDGVAVLCHPHPLYGGSMHDSVLNIAASALLQQHIAVARFNFRGVGNSQGISGRSTQQEKSLQSYEPPEVGDLLAVAQWAQAHFSLSRLIYAGYSFGSHVLWQTLSQINCDKALLIAPPSAVMRYAEQDVTSSTSVHVVWCQGDVLVDPTPFTSNQSIVTTELTEGDHFFTGHAANLAGAVSSMLG
;
A
#
# COMPACT_ATOMS: atom_id res chain seq x y z
N MET A 1 -2.99 -23.47 -5.86
CA MET A 1 -1.69 -22.80 -5.56
C MET A 1 -1.62 -21.54 -6.41
N SER A 2 -1.17 -20.41 -5.87
CA SER A 2 -0.96 -19.20 -6.66
C SER A 2 0.26 -19.34 -7.55
N ASN A 3 0.21 -18.80 -8.75
CA ASN A 3 1.39 -18.64 -9.62
C ASN A 3 2.07 -17.32 -9.27
N THR A 4 3.40 -17.33 -9.10
CA THR A 4 4.17 -16.11 -8.80
C THR A 4 5.26 -15.93 -9.83
N THR A 5 5.28 -14.76 -10.47
CA THR A 5 6.25 -14.38 -11.49
C THR A 5 6.93 -13.06 -11.10
N GLN A 6 8.15 -12.86 -11.58
CA GLN A 6 8.86 -11.59 -11.46
C GLN A 6 8.85 -10.86 -12.80
N THR A 7 8.70 -9.56 -12.76
CA THR A 7 8.75 -8.69 -13.94
C THR A 7 9.41 -7.36 -13.59
N ILE A 8 9.70 -6.58 -14.61
CA ILE A 8 10.28 -5.25 -14.49
C ILE A 8 9.29 -4.25 -15.08
N VAL A 9 9.02 -3.17 -14.35
CA VAL A 9 8.23 -2.04 -14.81
C VAL A 9 9.12 -0.81 -14.91
N GLN A 10 9.03 -0.07 -16.01
CA GLN A 10 9.77 1.18 -16.18
C GLN A 10 9.16 2.26 -15.27
N GLY A 11 9.91 2.67 -14.27
CA GLY A 11 9.58 3.79 -13.38
C GLY A 11 10.31 5.07 -13.75
N PRO A 12 10.01 6.19 -13.07
CA PRO A 12 10.60 7.49 -13.38
C PRO A 12 12.09 7.61 -13.01
N ALA A 13 12.58 6.78 -12.09
CA ALA A 13 14.00 6.73 -11.68
C ALA A 13 14.75 5.51 -12.23
N GLY A 14 14.15 4.76 -13.16
CA GLY A 14 14.68 3.54 -13.72
C GLY A 14 13.76 2.33 -13.49
N ASN A 15 14.27 1.14 -13.75
CA ASN A 15 13.52 -0.10 -13.62
C ASN A 15 13.07 -0.36 -12.19
N LEU A 16 11.82 -0.77 -12.01
CA LEU A 16 11.23 -1.22 -10.76
C LEU A 16 11.00 -2.73 -10.80
N GLU A 17 11.46 -3.42 -9.76
CA GLU A 17 11.24 -4.85 -9.55
C GLU A 17 9.83 -5.10 -9.06
N VAL A 18 9.08 -5.93 -9.76
CA VAL A 18 7.69 -6.28 -9.43
C VAL A 18 7.54 -7.78 -9.32
N MET A 19 6.87 -8.23 -8.28
CA MET A 19 6.45 -9.62 -8.07
C MET A 19 4.94 -9.70 -8.21
N LEU A 20 4.49 -10.39 -9.25
CA LEU A 20 3.08 -10.65 -9.52
C LEU A 20 2.70 -12.04 -9.02
N SER A 21 1.70 -12.11 -8.16
CA SER A 21 1.09 -13.35 -7.70
C SER A 21 -0.36 -13.42 -8.18
N GLU A 22 -0.72 -14.50 -8.84
CA GLU A 22 -2.05 -14.71 -9.40
C GLU A 22 -2.74 -15.90 -8.74
N PRO A 23 -4.03 -15.80 -8.41
CA PRO A 23 -4.80 -16.93 -7.93
C PRO A 23 -4.91 -18.01 -9.03
N SER A 24 -5.08 -19.28 -8.66
CA SER A 24 -5.25 -20.39 -9.61
C SER A 24 -6.64 -20.47 -10.24
N SER A 25 -7.53 -19.58 -9.88
CA SER A 25 -8.90 -19.44 -10.36
C SER A 25 -9.06 -18.18 -11.21
N ASN A 26 -10.32 -17.81 -11.51
CA ASN A 26 -10.59 -16.51 -12.16
C ASN A 26 -9.99 -15.35 -11.35
N ILE A 27 -9.57 -14.31 -12.06
CA ILE A 27 -9.08 -13.08 -11.47
C ILE A 27 -10.20 -12.04 -11.52
N ASP A 28 -10.66 -11.59 -10.34
CA ASP A 28 -11.77 -10.66 -10.19
C ASP A 28 -11.30 -9.20 -10.04
N GLY A 29 -10.01 -8.98 -9.90
CA GLY A 29 -9.39 -7.68 -9.76
C GLY A 29 -7.88 -7.78 -9.56
N VAL A 30 -7.21 -6.65 -9.50
CA VAL A 30 -5.79 -6.56 -9.21
C VAL A 30 -5.52 -5.60 -8.05
N ALA A 31 -4.61 -5.97 -7.15
CA ALA A 31 -4.13 -5.14 -6.08
C ALA A 31 -2.66 -4.80 -6.26
N VAL A 32 -2.30 -3.53 -6.06
CA VAL A 32 -0.90 -3.06 -6.00
C VAL A 32 -0.57 -2.74 -4.55
N LEU A 33 0.52 -3.32 -4.02
CA LEU A 33 0.90 -3.18 -2.62
C LEU A 33 2.22 -2.43 -2.46
N CYS A 34 2.20 -1.41 -1.60
CA CYS A 34 3.30 -0.52 -1.27
C CYS A 34 3.94 -0.90 0.06
N HIS A 35 5.24 -1.15 0.07
CA HIS A 35 5.98 -1.61 1.24
C HIS A 35 6.33 -0.47 2.23
N PRO A 36 6.69 -0.80 3.49
CA PRO A 36 7.09 0.18 4.48
C PRO A 36 8.42 0.86 4.13
N HIS A 37 8.90 1.71 5.03
CA HIS A 37 10.00 2.64 4.76
C HIS A 37 11.31 1.93 4.36
N PRO A 38 11.92 2.26 3.19
CA PRO A 38 13.15 1.66 2.69
C PRO A 38 14.32 1.71 3.67
N LEU A 39 14.53 2.83 4.36
CA LEU A 39 15.65 2.99 5.31
C LEU A 39 15.52 2.13 6.56
N TYR A 40 14.34 1.58 6.84
CA TYR A 40 14.11 0.65 7.96
C TYR A 40 13.98 -0.80 7.48
N GLY A 41 14.51 -1.10 6.29
CA GLY A 41 14.52 -2.45 5.72
C GLY A 41 13.23 -2.84 5.02
N GLY A 42 12.32 -1.89 4.75
CA GLY A 42 11.10 -2.13 4.00
C GLY A 42 11.38 -2.63 2.58
N SER A 43 10.64 -3.65 2.17
CA SER A 43 10.68 -4.22 0.82
C SER A 43 9.37 -4.92 0.48
N MET A 44 9.19 -5.32 -0.78
CA MET A 44 8.01 -6.07 -1.23
C MET A 44 7.85 -7.44 -0.54
N HIS A 45 8.85 -7.89 0.21
CA HIS A 45 8.84 -9.14 0.98
C HIS A 45 8.43 -8.96 2.44
N ASP A 46 8.01 -7.77 2.82
CA ASP A 46 7.56 -7.46 4.19
C ASP A 46 6.45 -8.41 4.67
N SER A 47 6.48 -8.76 5.96
CA SER A 47 5.57 -9.72 6.56
C SER A 47 4.11 -9.24 6.56
N VAL A 48 3.87 -7.96 6.84
CA VAL A 48 2.53 -7.36 6.83
C VAL A 48 1.96 -7.35 5.42
N LEU A 49 2.78 -7.03 4.41
CA LEU A 49 2.38 -7.15 3.01
C LEU A 49 2.10 -8.59 2.58
N ASN A 50 2.84 -9.56 3.11
CA ASN A 50 2.59 -10.98 2.85
C ASN A 50 1.23 -11.43 3.39
N ILE A 51 0.84 -10.95 4.58
CA ILE A 51 -0.50 -11.22 5.15
C ILE A 51 -1.58 -10.62 4.25
N ALA A 52 -1.45 -9.35 3.88
CA ALA A 52 -2.42 -8.67 3.01
C ALA A 52 -2.50 -9.34 1.63
N ALA A 53 -1.36 -9.67 1.02
CA ALA A 53 -1.32 -10.37 -0.26
C ALA A 53 -2.01 -11.74 -0.21
N SER A 54 -1.78 -12.51 0.86
CA SER A 54 -2.41 -13.82 1.02
C SER A 54 -3.94 -13.72 1.16
N ALA A 55 -4.42 -12.73 1.92
CA ALA A 55 -5.86 -12.48 2.08
C ALA A 55 -6.52 -12.07 0.75
N LEU A 56 -5.87 -11.20 -0.04
CA LEU A 56 -6.36 -10.76 -1.35
C LEU A 56 -6.39 -11.91 -2.37
N LEU A 57 -5.34 -12.74 -2.42
CA LEU A 57 -5.28 -13.91 -3.30
C LEU A 57 -6.41 -14.92 -3.01
N GLN A 58 -6.78 -15.10 -1.74
CA GLN A 58 -7.90 -15.96 -1.33
C GLN A 58 -9.26 -15.41 -1.81
N GLN A 59 -9.35 -14.12 -2.09
CA GLN A 59 -10.52 -13.44 -2.64
C GLN A 59 -10.44 -13.24 -4.16
N HIS A 60 -9.66 -14.06 -4.85
CA HIS A 60 -9.49 -14.03 -6.31
C HIS A 60 -8.89 -12.73 -6.88
N ILE A 61 -8.19 -11.97 -6.05
CA ILE A 61 -7.49 -10.74 -6.45
C ILE A 61 -6.04 -11.09 -6.80
N ALA A 62 -5.59 -10.76 -8.01
CA ALA A 62 -4.17 -10.80 -8.35
C ALA A 62 -3.41 -9.72 -7.57
N VAL A 63 -2.18 -10.02 -7.15
CA VAL A 63 -1.41 -9.11 -6.29
C VAL A 63 -0.07 -8.78 -6.90
N ALA A 64 0.14 -7.51 -7.21
CA ALA A 64 1.42 -6.95 -7.61
C ALA A 64 2.09 -6.29 -6.39
N ARG A 65 3.18 -6.86 -5.90
CA ARG A 65 4.08 -6.24 -4.92
C ARG A 65 5.31 -5.75 -5.65
N PHE A 66 5.82 -4.60 -5.29
CA PHE A 66 7.00 -4.04 -5.95
C PHE A 66 7.95 -3.41 -4.95
N ASN A 67 9.20 -3.29 -5.32
CA ASN A 67 10.20 -2.54 -4.58
C ASN A 67 10.23 -1.09 -5.08
N PHE A 68 10.08 -0.13 -4.16
CA PHE A 68 10.34 1.28 -4.45
C PHE A 68 11.77 1.48 -4.95
N ARG A 69 12.03 2.59 -5.61
CA ARG A 69 13.36 3.00 -6.08
C ARG A 69 14.43 2.80 -5.01
N GLY A 70 15.56 2.24 -5.39
CA GLY A 70 16.70 2.01 -4.49
C GLY A 70 16.55 0.83 -3.54
N VAL A 71 15.49 0.01 -3.67
CA VAL A 71 15.28 -1.20 -2.87
C VAL A 71 15.39 -2.44 -3.75
N GLY A 72 16.08 -3.47 -3.27
CA GLY A 72 16.29 -4.72 -4.00
C GLY A 72 16.95 -4.47 -5.36
N ASN A 73 16.32 -4.96 -6.44
CA ASN A 73 16.77 -4.73 -7.82
C ASN A 73 16.14 -3.49 -8.48
N SER A 74 15.33 -2.72 -7.76
CA SER A 74 14.78 -1.46 -8.26
C SER A 74 15.86 -0.38 -8.35
N GLN A 75 15.96 0.25 -9.51
CA GLN A 75 16.92 1.31 -9.79
C GLN A 75 16.53 2.63 -9.09
N GLY A 76 17.47 3.57 -9.08
CA GLY A 76 17.29 4.87 -8.47
C GLY A 76 17.69 4.91 -7.00
N ILE A 77 17.32 5.98 -6.33
CA ILE A 77 17.63 6.24 -4.92
C ILE A 77 16.34 6.73 -4.24
N SER A 78 15.99 6.15 -3.09
CA SER A 78 14.86 6.61 -2.30
C SER A 78 15.02 8.09 -1.93
N GLY A 79 13.94 8.84 -2.01
CA GLY A 79 13.96 10.28 -1.73
C GLY A 79 14.47 10.64 -0.34
N ARG A 80 14.30 9.74 0.62
CA ARG A 80 14.81 9.94 1.98
C ARG A 80 16.31 9.76 2.13
N SER A 81 16.97 8.98 1.27
CA SER A 81 18.42 8.82 1.30
C SER A 81 19.17 10.05 0.78
N THR A 82 18.50 10.96 0.07
CA THR A 82 19.10 12.13 -0.57
C THR A 82 18.81 13.44 0.15
N GLN A 83 17.90 13.47 1.14
CA GLN A 83 17.48 14.73 1.79
C GLN A 83 18.04 14.87 3.20
N GLN A 84 18.71 16.00 3.45
CA GLN A 84 18.78 16.61 4.76
C GLN A 84 17.35 16.94 5.22
N GLU A 85 17.04 16.60 6.46
CA GLU A 85 15.77 16.68 7.17
C GLU A 85 14.90 17.90 6.81
N LYS A 86 14.12 17.79 5.74
CA LYS A 86 12.89 18.58 5.63
C LYS A 86 11.89 17.95 6.56
N SER A 87 11.15 18.78 7.29
CA SER A 87 10.14 18.30 8.23
C SER A 87 9.29 17.21 7.58
N LEU A 88 9.12 16.08 8.26
CA LEU A 88 8.31 14.94 7.80
C LEU A 88 6.89 15.33 7.37
N GLN A 89 6.40 16.46 7.89
CA GLN A 89 5.06 16.99 7.64
C GLN A 89 4.88 17.61 6.25
N SER A 90 5.98 18.00 5.57
CA SER A 90 5.93 18.63 4.23
C SER A 90 6.58 17.75 3.15
N TYR A 91 6.94 16.52 3.46
CA TYR A 91 7.63 15.62 2.55
C TYR A 91 6.67 15.01 1.53
N GLU A 92 6.89 15.29 0.26
CA GLU A 92 6.27 14.59 -0.86
C GLU A 92 7.25 13.53 -1.37
N PRO A 93 6.98 12.24 -1.14
CA PRO A 93 7.91 11.18 -1.49
C PRO A 93 7.99 10.99 -3.01
N PRO A 94 9.19 10.95 -3.61
CA PRO A 94 9.33 10.67 -5.04
C PRO A 94 8.87 9.25 -5.42
N GLU A 95 8.66 8.38 -4.44
CA GLU A 95 8.07 7.05 -4.56
C GLU A 95 6.61 7.09 -5.05
N VAL A 96 5.93 8.24 -4.98
CA VAL A 96 4.63 8.48 -5.63
C VAL A 96 4.73 8.18 -7.13
N GLY A 97 5.78 8.63 -7.80
CA GLY A 97 6.00 8.33 -9.21
C GLY A 97 6.22 6.84 -9.51
N ASP A 98 6.80 6.08 -8.56
CA ASP A 98 6.97 4.64 -8.71
C ASP A 98 5.63 3.92 -8.63
N LEU A 99 4.79 4.29 -7.66
CA LEU A 99 3.44 3.73 -7.55
C LEU A 99 2.59 4.05 -8.78
N LEU A 100 2.67 5.28 -9.31
CA LEU A 100 1.97 5.66 -10.55
C LEU A 100 2.37 4.78 -11.74
N ALA A 101 3.66 4.50 -11.89
CA ALA A 101 4.16 3.64 -12.96
C ALA A 101 3.66 2.20 -12.84
N VAL A 102 3.70 1.63 -11.62
CA VAL A 102 3.20 0.26 -11.38
C VAL A 102 1.68 0.19 -11.50
N ALA A 103 0.95 1.22 -11.06
CA ALA A 103 -0.50 1.32 -11.22
C ALA A 103 -0.92 1.31 -12.70
N GLN A 104 -0.25 2.11 -13.54
CA GLN A 104 -0.48 2.14 -14.99
C GLN A 104 -0.17 0.77 -15.63
N TRP A 105 0.94 0.15 -15.24
CA TRP A 105 1.29 -1.18 -15.72
C TRP A 105 0.24 -2.23 -15.34
N ALA A 106 -0.19 -2.25 -14.07
CA ALA A 106 -1.20 -3.20 -13.60
C ALA A 106 -2.53 -3.03 -14.34
N GLN A 107 -2.99 -1.79 -14.52
CA GLN A 107 -4.21 -1.48 -15.27
C GLN A 107 -4.12 -1.96 -16.73
N ALA A 108 -2.99 -1.72 -17.39
CA ALA A 108 -2.78 -2.16 -18.77
C ALA A 108 -2.66 -3.68 -18.90
N HIS A 109 -1.98 -4.33 -17.94
CA HIS A 109 -1.72 -5.78 -17.96
C HIS A 109 -2.99 -6.60 -17.76
N PHE A 110 -3.86 -6.19 -16.85
CA PHE A 110 -5.05 -6.97 -16.49
C PHE A 110 -6.31 -6.58 -17.24
N SER A 111 -6.39 -5.39 -17.81
CA SER A 111 -7.62 -4.87 -18.47
C SER A 111 -8.89 -5.07 -17.63
N LEU A 112 -8.74 -5.10 -16.30
CA LEU A 112 -9.82 -5.35 -15.34
C LEU A 112 -10.42 -4.04 -14.86
N SER A 113 -11.70 -4.11 -14.42
CA SER A 113 -12.41 -2.97 -13.86
C SER A 113 -12.11 -2.73 -12.38
N ARG A 114 -11.73 -3.77 -11.62
CA ARG A 114 -11.52 -3.66 -10.17
C ARG A 114 -10.05 -3.43 -9.83
N LEU A 115 -9.73 -2.22 -9.39
CA LEU A 115 -8.40 -1.77 -9.02
C LEU A 115 -8.33 -1.48 -7.52
N ILE A 116 -7.44 -2.19 -6.84
CA ILE A 116 -7.24 -2.11 -5.40
C ILE A 116 -5.82 -1.67 -5.12
N TYR A 117 -5.65 -0.83 -4.11
CA TYR A 117 -4.32 -0.44 -3.66
C TYR A 117 -4.21 -0.63 -2.16
N ALA A 118 -3.08 -1.14 -1.69
CA ALA A 118 -2.79 -1.22 -0.27
C ALA A 118 -1.39 -0.69 0.03
N GLY A 119 -1.24 0.02 1.13
CA GLY A 119 0.05 0.51 1.57
C GLY A 119 0.23 0.26 3.06
N TYR A 120 1.42 -0.20 3.46
CA TYR A 120 1.76 -0.39 4.85
C TYR A 120 2.76 0.67 5.32
N SER A 121 2.49 1.28 6.47
CA SER A 121 3.36 2.29 7.08
C SER A 121 3.70 3.41 6.08
N PHE A 122 4.96 3.66 5.75
CA PHE A 122 5.38 4.60 4.70
C PHE A 122 4.66 4.37 3.37
N GLY A 123 4.46 3.10 2.97
CA GLY A 123 3.72 2.76 1.76
C GLY A 123 2.29 3.27 1.77
N SER A 124 1.65 3.36 2.94
CA SER A 124 0.31 3.95 3.09
C SER A 124 0.34 5.47 2.86
N HIS A 125 1.42 6.15 3.27
CA HIS A 125 1.60 7.57 3.00
C HIS A 125 1.82 7.84 1.50
N VAL A 126 2.65 7.02 0.83
CA VAL A 126 2.82 7.09 -0.63
C VAL A 126 1.49 6.88 -1.34
N LEU A 127 0.72 5.85 -0.95
CA LEU A 127 -0.60 5.59 -1.50
C LEU A 127 -1.54 6.77 -1.29
N TRP A 128 -1.60 7.33 -0.07
CA TRP A 128 -2.43 8.49 0.21
C TRP A 128 -2.13 9.65 -0.74
N GLN A 129 -0.86 10.00 -0.93
CA GLN A 129 -0.44 11.09 -1.85
C GLN A 129 -0.76 10.82 -3.33
N THR A 130 -1.06 9.57 -3.67
CA THR A 130 -1.30 9.15 -5.06
C THR A 130 -2.79 9.04 -5.41
N LEU A 131 -3.69 8.92 -4.41
CA LEU A 131 -5.11 8.58 -4.61
C LEU A 131 -5.85 9.48 -5.59
N SER A 132 -5.53 10.77 -5.62
CA SER A 132 -6.17 11.72 -6.57
C SER A 132 -5.68 11.58 -8.02
N GLN A 133 -4.64 10.78 -8.27
CA GLN A 133 -3.97 10.64 -9.56
C GLN A 133 -4.19 9.26 -10.21
N ILE A 134 -4.84 8.32 -9.52
CA ILE A 134 -5.07 6.95 -9.99
C ILE A 134 -6.55 6.60 -10.00
N ASN A 135 -6.93 5.68 -10.90
CA ASN A 135 -8.20 4.99 -10.77
C ASN A 135 -8.09 3.99 -9.63
N CYS A 136 -8.94 4.10 -8.64
CA CYS A 136 -8.91 3.26 -7.44
C CYS A 136 -10.34 2.99 -6.98
N ASP A 137 -10.73 1.72 -6.92
CA ASP A 137 -12.03 1.33 -6.36
C ASP A 137 -11.93 1.21 -4.84
N LYS A 138 -10.84 0.60 -4.36
CA LYS A 138 -10.61 0.41 -2.93
C LYS A 138 -9.14 0.69 -2.56
N ALA A 139 -8.94 1.52 -1.56
CA ALA A 139 -7.65 1.82 -0.97
C ALA A 139 -7.58 1.33 0.48
N LEU A 140 -6.52 0.62 0.85
CA LEU A 140 -6.27 0.16 2.21
C LEU A 140 -4.99 0.78 2.76
N LEU A 141 -5.11 1.57 3.80
CA LEU A 141 -3.99 2.12 4.55
C LEU A 141 -3.77 1.25 5.79
N ILE A 142 -2.65 0.54 5.84
CA ILE A 142 -2.28 -0.36 6.94
C ILE A 142 -1.27 0.36 7.84
N ALA A 143 -1.62 0.57 9.11
CA ALA A 143 -0.81 1.28 10.10
C ALA A 143 -0.19 2.58 9.55
N PRO A 144 -1.01 3.54 9.09
CA PRO A 144 -0.51 4.79 8.51
C PRO A 144 0.23 5.61 9.58
N PRO A 145 1.50 6.02 9.36
CA PRO A 145 2.29 6.73 10.37
C PRO A 145 1.89 8.21 10.48
N SER A 146 0.63 8.47 10.73
CA SER A 146 -0.02 9.78 10.73
C SER A 146 0.39 10.68 11.91
N ALA A 147 0.96 10.10 12.98
CA ALA A 147 1.56 10.88 14.06
C ALA A 147 2.86 11.59 13.63
N VAL A 148 3.52 11.12 12.56
CA VAL A 148 4.81 11.66 12.09
C VAL A 148 4.81 12.07 10.63
N MET A 149 3.80 11.69 9.84
CA MET A 149 3.63 12.06 8.43
C MET A 149 2.26 12.70 8.23
N ARG A 150 2.19 13.73 7.39
CA ARG A 150 0.95 14.46 7.16
C ARG A 150 0.03 13.69 6.21
N TYR A 151 -1.20 13.45 6.65
CA TYR A 151 -2.32 12.99 5.84
C TYR A 151 -3.29 14.17 5.66
N ALA A 152 -2.95 15.05 4.69
CA ALA A 152 -3.80 16.19 4.39
C ALA A 152 -5.13 15.73 3.81
N GLU A 153 -6.19 16.49 4.05
CA GLU A 153 -7.48 16.28 3.41
C GLU A 153 -7.30 16.29 1.89
N GLN A 154 -7.84 15.31 1.22
CA GLN A 154 -7.78 15.16 -0.22
C GLN A 154 -9.17 14.97 -0.79
N ASP A 155 -9.39 15.49 -1.98
CA ASP A 155 -10.54 15.16 -2.80
C ASP A 155 -10.35 13.73 -3.36
N VAL A 156 -10.55 12.75 -2.49
CA VAL A 156 -10.66 11.35 -2.94
C VAL A 156 -11.92 11.27 -3.78
N THR A 157 -11.81 10.74 -5.00
CA THR A 157 -12.97 10.62 -5.88
C THR A 157 -14.09 9.87 -5.17
N SER A 158 -15.33 10.31 -5.34
CA SER A 158 -16.50 9.70 -4.67
C SER A 158 -16.70 8.22 -4.98
N SER A 159 -15.96 7.68 -5.96
CA SER A 159 -15.94 6.26 -6.34
C SER A 159 -14.93 5.43 -5.55
N THR A 160 -13.97 6.05 -4.87
CA THR A 160 -12.93 5.32 -4.11
C THR A 160 -13.38 5.08 -2.67
N SER A 161 -13.43 3.81 -2.26
CA SER A 161 -13.66 3.44 -0.86
C SER A 161 -12.30 3.33 -0.14
N VAL A 162 -12.07 4.20 0.83
CA VAL A 162 -10.83 4.21 1.63
C VAL A 162 -11.06 3.49 2.94
N HIS A 163 -10.21 2.51 3.24
CA HIS A 163 -10.19 1.76 4.48
C HIS A 163 -8.86 2.00 5.21
N VAL A 164 -8.91 2.11 6.52
CA VAL A 164 -7.73 2.29 7.37
C VAL A 164 -7.77 1.26 8.49
N VAL A 165 -6.67 0.53 8.69
CA VAL A 165 -6.54 -0.46 9.77
C VAL A 165 -5.26 -0.23 10.56
N TRP A 166 -5.38 -0.25 11.90
CA TRP A 166 -4.23 -0.12 12.82
C TRP A 166 -4.48 -0.87 14.12
N CYS A 167 -3.43 -1.05 14.91
CA CYS A 167 -3.53 -1.58 16.28
C CYS A 167 -3.56 -0.44 17.30
N GLN A 168 -4.38 -0.56 18.35
CA GLN A 168 -4.56 0.46 19.39
C GLN A 168 -3.25 0.89 20.08
N GLY A 169 -2.27 -0.01 20.19
CA GLY A 169 -0.96 0.28 20.77
C GLY A 169 0.06 0.91 19.82
N ASP A 170 -0.30 1.17 18.55
CA ASP A 170 0.60 1.74 17.57
C ASP A 170 0.79 3.25 17.76
N VAL A 171 1.92 3.63 18.38
CA VAL A 171 2.26 5.03 18.68
C VAL A 171 2.59 5.89 17.45
N LEU A 172 2.75 5.27 16.26
CA LEU A 172 2.97 5.99 15.02
C LEU A 172 1.66 6.41 14.35
N VAL A 173 0.51 5.87 14.80
CA VAL A 173 -0.80 6.19 14.25
C VAL A 173 -1.53 7.22 15.11
N ASP A 174 -1.80 8.39 14.53
CA ASP A 174 -2.83 9.31 15.01
C ASP A 174 -4.11 9.04 14.19
N PRO A 175 -5.19 8.52 14.79
CA PRO A 175 -6.40 8.20 14.04
C PRO A 175 -7.19 9.45 13.58
N THR A 176 -6.91 10.63 14.14
CA THR A 176 -7.69 11.87 13.94
C THR A 176 -7.93 12.20 12.46
N PRO A 177 -6.95 12.14 11.54
CA PRO A 177 -7.18 12.45 10.13
C PRO A 177 -8.20 11.54 9.44
N PHE A 178 -8.39 10.32 9.96
CA PHE A 178 -9.23 9.30 9.34
C PHE A 178 -10.61 9.22 10.00
N THR A 179 -10.68 9.34 11.32
CA THR A 179 -11.94 9.23 12.07
C THR A 179 -12.81 10.48 11.94
N SER A 180 -12.24 11.63 11.63
CA SER A 180 -12.98 12.87 11.36
C SER A 180 -13.65 12.89 9.97
N ASN A 181 -13.24 12.00 9.05
CA ASN A 181 -13.79 11.90 7.69
C ASN A 181 -14.77 10.72 7.58
N GLN A 182 -16.06 11.01 7.48
CA GLN A 182 -17.13 9.99 7.40
C GLN A 182 -17.09 9.12 6.15
N SER A 183 -16.32 9.50 5.14
CA SER A 183 -16.14 8.71 3.91
C SER A 183 -15.04 7.64 4.05
N ILE A 184 -14.30 7.64 5.17
CA ILE A 184 -13.25 6.67 5.44
C ILE A 184 -13.77 5.60 6.41
N VAL A 185 -13.61 4.34 6.03
CA VAL A 185 -13.93 3.20 6.91
C VAL A 185 -12.70 2.89 7.76
N THR A 186 -12.86 2.93 9.08
CA THR A 186 -11.75 2.67 10.01
C THR A 186 -11.95 1.36 10.76
N THR A 187 -10.86 0.63 10.98
CA THR A 187 -10.81 -0.60 11.79
C THR A 187 -9.66 -0.50 12.77
N GLU A 188 -9.97 -0.34 14.05
CA GLU A 188 -8.99 -0.39 15.13
C GLU A 188 -8.98 -1.80 15.72
N LEU A 189 -7.82 -2.45 15.71
CA LEU A 189 -7.61 -3.71 16.40
C LEU A 189 -7.26 -3.44 17.85
N THR A 190 -7.90 -4.13 18.79
CA THR A 190 -7.87 -3.84 20.23
C THR A 190 -6.51 -4.06 20.89
N GLU A 191 -5.63 -4.86 20.27
CA GLU A 191 -4.29 -5.17 20.75
C GLU A 191 -3.31 -5.19 19.57
N GLY A 192 -2.00 -5.16 19.86
CA GLY A 192 -0.94 -5.29 18.87
C GLY A 192 -0.07 -4.04 18.74
N ASP A 193 0.89 -4.14 17.87
CA ASP A 193 1.89 -3.11 17.59
C ASP A 193 1.86 -2.71 16.10
N HIS A 194 2.77 -1.82 15.72
CA HIS A 194 2.93 -1.37 14.34
C HIS A 194 3.14 -2.51 13.33
N PHE A 195 3.69 -3.64 13.79
CA PHE A 195 4.05 -4.81 12.98
C PHE A 195 2.98 -5.91 12.98
N PHE A 196 1.84 -5.68 13.67
CA PHE A 196 0.78 -6.67 13.84
C PHE A 196 1.27 -7.99 14.45
N THR A 197 2.23 -7.92 15.37
CA THR A 197 2.80 -9.09 16.05
C THR A 197 1.71 -9.88 16.77
N GLY A 198 1.54 -11.15 16.41
CA GLY A 198 0.46 -12.01 16.95
C GLY A 198 -0.93 -11.75 16.36
N HIS A 199 -1.13 -10.73 15.50
CA HIS A 199 -2.43 -10.31 14.98
C HIS A 199 -2.62 -10.55 13.47
N ALA A 200 -1.85 -11.46 12.87
CA ALA A 200 -1.91 -11.76 11.44
C ALA A 200 -3.33 -12.13 10.95
N ALA A 201 -4.08 -12.92 11.74
CA ALA A 201 -5.44 -13.32 11.40
C ALA A 201 -6.42 -12.13 11.43
N ASN A 202 -6.26 -11.21 12.39
CA ASN A 202 -7.08 -10.01 12.52
C ASN A 202 -6.83 -9.07 11.32
N LEU A 203 -5.57 -8.86 10.93
CA LEU A 203 -5.23 -8.07 9.74
C LEU A 203 -5.78 -8.72 8.48
N ALA A 204 -5.62 -10.03 8.30
CA ALA A 204 -6.18 -10.75 7.15
C ALA A 204 -7.72 -10.62 7.08
N GLY A 205 -8.40 -10.67 8.24
CA GLY A 205 -9.84 -10.43 8.34
C GLY A 205 -10.23 -9.01 7.91
N ALA A 206 -9.49 -7.99 8.37
CA ALA A 206 -9.72 -6.60 7.96
C ALA A 206 -9.51 -6.39 6.46
N VAL A 207 -8.48 -7.00 5.87
CA VAL A 207 -8.25 -6.97 4.41
C VAL A 207 -9.40 -7.63 3.66
N SER A 208 -9.88 -8.79 4.12
CA SER A 208 -10.98 -9.50 3.47
C SER A 208 -12.30 -8.73 3.56
N SER A 209 -12.59 -8.12 4.71
CA SER A 209 -13.84 -7.36 4.93
C SER A 209 -13.93 -6.10 4.06
N MET A 210 -12.79 -5.52 3.66
CA MET A 210 -12.75 -4.41 2.72
C MET A 210 -13.36 -4.78 1.35
N LEU A 211 -13.29 -6.04 0.95
CA LEU A 211 -13.71 -6.49 -0.39
C LEU A 211 -15.21 -6.79 -0.51
N GLY A 212 -15.89 -6.99 0.64
CA GLY A 212 -17.32 -7.36 0.75
C GLY A 212 -18.32 -6.28 0.40
#